data_8681657cfd6b92c59462cab04d58b3dd
#
_entry.id   8681657cfd6b92c59462cab04d58b3dd
#
_cell.length_a   1.000
_cell.length_b   1.000
_cell.length_c   1.000
_cell.angle_alpha   90.00
_cell.angle_beta   90.00
_cell.angle_gamma   90.00
#
_symmetry.space_group_name_H-M   'P 1'
#
loop_
_entity.id
_entity.type
_entity.pdbx_description
1 polymer ?
#
loop_
_entity_poly.entity_id
_entity_poly.type
_entity_poly.pdbx_seq_one_letter_code
_entity_poly.pdbx_strand_id
1 'polypeptide(L)'
;MDNLILLILGLFISVLGITNIKGNISTIHSYIRRKVKEEDIPKYGKVVGTGTLIMGVSFILGYIALFWSETAMAVIILPGVVVGLGFMLYGQFKYNKGIF
;
A
#
# COMPACT_ATOMS: atom_id res chain seq x y z
N MET A 1 2.39 24.42 -0.58
CA MET A 1 3.70 23.74 -0.60
C MET A 1 3.67 22.45 0.18
N ASP A 2 3.22 22.52 1.44
CA ASP A 2 3.20 21.33 2.31
C ASP A 2 2.32 20.21 1.77
N ASN A 3 1.28 20.57 1.05
CA ASN A 3 0.34 19.58 0.50
C ASN A 3 0.95 18.74 -0.62
N LEU A 4 1.99 19.26 -1.26
CA LEU A 4 2.65 18.52 -2.34
C LEU A 4 3.27 17.23 -1.85
N ILE A 5 3.57 17.13 -0.56
CA ILE A 5 4.12 15.91 0.02
C ILE A 5 3.14 14.74 -0.11
N LEU A 6 1.83 15.00 -0.06
CA LEU A 6 0.82 13.96 -0.26
C LEU A 6 0.92 13.37 -1.66
N LEU A 7 1.10 14.23 -2.67
CA LEU A 7 1.24 13.76 -4.05
C LEU A 7 2.53 12.94 -4.22
N ILE A 8 3.63 13.45 -3.68
CA ILE A 8 4.93 12.76 -3.78
C ILE A 8 4.88 11.41 -3.09
N LEU A 9 4.35 11.36 -1.87
CA LEU A 9 4.21 10.11 -1.13
C LEU A 9 3.28 9.15 -1.85
N GLY A 10 2.16 9.67 -2.38
CA GLY A 10 1.22 8.84 -3.12
C GLY A 10 1.85 8.20 -4.35
N LEU A 11 2.62 8.96 -5.11
CA LEU A 11 3.31 8.45 -6.29
C LEU A 11 4.35 7.40 -5.89
N PHE A 12 5.14 7.68 -4.86
CA PHE A 12 6.18 6.77 -4.40
C PHE A 12 5.57 5.45 -3.91
N ILE A 13 4.55 5.54 -3.06
CA ILE A 13 3.88 4.36 -2.52
C ILE A 13 3.20 3.56 -3.63
N SER A 14 2.60 4.24 -4.61
CA SER A 14 1.97 3.56 -5.75
C SER A 14 2.98 2.77 -6.57
N VAL A 15 4.17 3.33 -6.79
CA VAL A 15 5.24 2.63 -7.50
C VAL A 15 5.67 1.38 -6.73
N LEU A 16 5.83 1.49 -5.41
CA LEU A 16 6.16 0.33 -4.58
C LEU A 16 5.08 -0.75 -4.70
N GLY A 17 3.81 -0.35 -4.66
CA GLY A 17 2.70 -1.29 -4.80
C GLY A 17 2.72 -2.01 -6.13
N ILE A 18 2.97 -1.29 -7.21
CA ILE A 18 3.04 -1.87 -8.56
C ILE A 18 4.18 -2.87 -8.67
N THR A 19 5.36 -2.54 -8.12
CA THR A 19 6.50 -3.47 -8.18
C THR A 19 6.21 -4.74 -7.39
N ASN A 20 5.55 -4.62 -6.25
CA ASN A 20 5.14 -5.79 -5.45
C ASN A 20 4.14 -6.66 -6.22
N ILE A 21 3.16 -6.04 -6.88
CA ILE A 21 2.15 -6.77 -7.68
C ILE A 21 2.83 -7.58 -8.78
N LYS A 22 3.89 -7.03 -9.36
CA LYS A 22 4.64 -7.74 -10.42
C LYS A 22 5.52 -8.87 -9.90
N GLY A 23 5.50 -9.11 -8.61
CA GLY A 23 6.25 -10.20 -7.99
C GLY A 23 7.57 -9.80 -7.33
N ASN A 24 7.95 -8.54 -7.43
CA ASN A 24 9.17 -8.06 -6.79
C ASN A 24 8.85 -7.57 -5.39
N ILE A 25 9.21 -8.36 -4.38
CA ILE A 25 8.96 -8.01 -2.98
C ILE A 25 10.22 -7.53 -2.26
N SER A 26 11.26 -7.18 -3.02
CA SER A 26 12.53 -6.72 -2.43
C SER A 26 12.36 -5.45 -1.59
N THR A 27 11.34 -4.64 -1.87
CA THR A 27 11.05 -3.43 -1.11
C THR A 27 10.38 -3.72 0.23
N ILE A 28 9.88 -4.95 0.44
CA ILE A 28 9.32 -5.36 1.71
C ILE A 28 10.47 -5.88 2.58
N HIS A 29 10.53 -5.40 3.83
CA HIS A 29 11.63 -5.78 4.71
C HIS A 29 11.70 -7.30 4.83
N SER A 30 12.90 -7.86 4.68
CA SER A 30 13.08 -9.31 4.65
C SER A 30 12.60 -10.01 5.92
N TYR A 31 12.74 -9.37 7.06
CA TYR A 31 12.26 -9.92 8.33
C TYR A 31 10.73 -10.10 8.32
N ILE A 32 10.01 -9.12 7.75
CA ILE A 32 8.55 -9.13 7.73
C ILE A 32 8.01 -10.23 6.81
N ARG A 33 8.74 -10.55 5.73
CA ARG A 33 8.33 -11.54 4.74
C ARG A 33 9.09 -12.87 4.84
N ARG A 34 9.78 -13.10 5.94
CA ARG A 34 10.72 -14.24 6.06
C ARG A 34 10.05 -15.60 5.99
N LYS A 35 8.76 -15.67 6.36
CA LYS A 35 8.04 -16.94 6.38
C LYS A 35 7.30 -17.23 5.08
N VAL A 36 7.32 -16.31 4.12
CA VAL A 36 6.66 -16.51 2.85
C VAL A 36 7.45 -17.53 2.04
N LYS A 37 6.78 -18.60 1.61
CA LYS A 37 7.40 -19.62 0.78
C LYS A 37 7.69 -19.06 -0.60
N GLU A 38 8.76 -19.53 -1.22
CA GLU A 38 9.14 -19.05 -2.55
C GLU A 38 8.01 -19.19 -3.56
N GLU A 39 7.26 -20.30 -3.49
CA GLU A 39 6.14 -20.53 -4.39
C GLU A 39 4.97 -19.55 -4.18
N ASP A 40 4.87 -18.94 -2.98
CA ASP A 40 3.82 -18.00 -2.63
C ASP A 40 4.22 -16.54 -2.85
N ILE A 41 5.48 -16.27 -3.18
CA ILE A 41 5.95 -14.90 -3.39
C ILE A 41 5.10 -14.12 -4.38
N PRO A 42 4.74 -14.66 -5.56
CA PRO A 42 3.89 -13.91 -6.49
C PRO A 42 2.53 -13.56 -5.90
N LYS A 43 1.92 -14.48 -5.17
CA LYS A 43 0.61 -14.25 -4.55
C LYS A 43 0.71 -13.25 -3.40
N TYR A 44 1.73 -13.40 -2.57
CA TYR A 44 1.98 -12.49 -1.45
C TYR A 44 2.23 -11.06 -1.96
N GLY A 45 3.09 -10.92 -2.96
CA GLY A 45 3.38 -9.62 -3.56
C GLY A 45 2.15 -8.98 -4.17
N LYS A 46 1.29 -9.78 -4.82
CA LYS A 46 0.08 -9.28 -5.44
C LYS A 46 -0.89 -8.71 -4.40
N VAL A 47 -1.08 -9.43 -3.29
CA VAL A 47 -2.01 -9.00 -2.24
C VAL A 47 -1.47 -7.78 -1.49
N VAL A 48 -0.22 -7.86 -1.02
CA VAL A 48 0.41 -6.76 -0.29
C VAL A 48 0.58 -5.54 -1.19
N GLY A 49 0.99 -5.78 -2.44
CA GLY A 49 1.15 -4.70 -3.41
C GLY A 49 -0.17 -4.01 -3.74
N THR A 50 -1.26 -4.77 -3.83
CA THR A 50 -2.58 -4.18 -4.06
C THR A 50 -2.96 -3.25 -2.90
N GLY A 51 -2.73 -3.68 -1.66
CA GLY A 51 -2.98 -2.82 -0.50
C GLY A 51 -2.13 -1.56 -0.53
N THR A 52 -0.85 -1.71 -0.85
CA THR A 52 0.08 -0.59 -0.95
C THR A 52 -0.35 0.38 -2.06
N LEU A 53 -0.77 -0.15 -3.21
CA LEU A 53 -1.23 0.66 -4.32
C LEU A 53 -2.51 1.43 -3.96
N ILE A 54 -3.43 0.78 -3.27
CA ILE A 54 -4.67 1.44 -2.81
C ILE A 54 -4.32 2.62 -1.91
N MET A 55 -3.37 2.46 -0.99
CA MET A 55 -2.92 3.54 -0.12
C MET A 55 -2.30 4.68 -0.92
N GLY A 56 -1.43 4.35 -1.87
CA GLY A 56 -0.78 5.36 -2.71
C GLY A 56 -1.77 6.15 -3.54
N VAL A 57 -2.70 5.46 -4.19
CA VAL A 57 -3.75 6.11 -4.98
C VAL A 57 -4.64 6.96 -4.08
N SER A 58 -4.93 6.50 -2.86
CA SER A 58 -5.73 7.27 -1.91
C SER A 58 -5.07 8.60 -1.56
N PHE A 59 -3.74 8.61 -1.38
CA PHE A 59 -3.01 9.85 -1.12
C PHE A 59 -3.06 10.79 -2.31
N ILE A 60 -2.95 10.27 -3.54
CA ILE A 60 -3.03 11.09 -4.75
C ILE A 60 -4.41 11.71 -4.88
N LEU A 61 -5.45 10.91 -4.71
CA LEU A 61 -6.83 11.39 -4.77
C LEU A 61 -7.13 12.35 -3.62
N GLY A 62 -6.58 12.08 -2.45
CA GLY A 62 -6.71 12.98 -1.30
C GLY A 62 -6.07 14.32 -1.56
N TYR A 63 -4.91 14.34 -2.21
CA TYR A 63 -4.26 15.57 -2.60
C TYR A 63 -5.17 16.39 -3.52
N ILE A 64 -5.78 15.74 -4.50
CA ILE A 64 -6.71 16.40 -5.42
C ILE A 64 -7.94 16.93 -4.66
N ALA A 65 -8.49 16.10 -3.76
CA ALA A 65 -9.67 16.47 -2.97
C ALA A 65 -9.41 17.66 -2.05
N LEU A 66 -8.14 17.85 -1.66
CA LEU A 66 -7.74 18.95 -0.78
C LEU A 66 -8.01 20.31 -1.42
N PHE A 67 -8.09 20.38 -2.76
CA PHE A 67 -8.46 21.61 -3.45
C PHE A 67 -9.91 22.01 -3.16
N TRP A 68 -10.73 21.08 -2.68
CA TRP A 68 -12.11 21.37 -2.26
C TRP A 68 -12.18 21.63 -0.75
N SER A 69 -11.66 20.71 0.04
CA SER A 69 -11.66 20.87 1.49
C SER A 69 -10.81 19.79 2.16
N GLU A 70 -10.42 20.08 3.41
CA GLU A 70 -9.70 19.09 4.21
C GLU A 70 -10.58 17.88 4.54
N THR A 71 -11.89 18.12 4.69
CA THR A 71 -12.84 17.05 4.95
C THR A 71 -12.90 16.08 3.77
N ALA A 72 -12.94 16.62 2.53
CA ALA A 72 -12.95 15.78 1.33
C ALA A 72 -11.69 14.92 1.28
N MET A 73 -10.55 15.50 1.60
CA MET A 73 -9.29 14.76 1.65
C MET A 73 -9.38 13.60 2.65
N ALA A 74 -9.85 13.88 3.88
CA ALA A 74 -9.94 12.86 4.91
C ALA A 74 -10.90 11.73 4.54
N VAL A 75 -12.02 12.07 3.91
CA VAL A 75 -13.02 11.09 3.49
C VAL A 75 -12.44 10.10 2.47
N ILE A 76 -11.46 10.53 1.70
CA ILE A 76 -10.80 9.67 0.70
C ILE A 76 -9.64 8.90 1.31
N ILE A 77 -8.77 9.58 2.07
CA ILE A 77 -7.56 8.96 2.60
C ILE A 77 -7.86 7.92 3.68
N LEU A 78 -8.72 8.25 4.63
CA LEU A 78 -8.97 7.35 5.75
C LEU A 78 -9.51 5.98 5.32
N PRO A 79 -10.57 5.88 4.49
CA PRO A 79 -11.03 4.58 4.02
C PRO A 79 -9.99 3.87 3.16
N GLY A 80 -9.25 4.61 2.34
CA GLY A 80 -8.21 4.03 1.50
C GLY A 80 -7.10 3.39 2.30
N VAL A 81 -6.65 4.05 3.37
CA VAL A 81 -5.63 3.51 4.25
C VAL A 81 -6.15 2.27 4.98
N VAL A 82 -7.38 2.31 5.47
CA VAL A 82 -7.97 1.16 6.17
C VAL A 82 -8.07 -0.04 5.24
N VAL A 83 -8.57 0.14 4.02
CA VAL A 83 -8.69 -0.95 3.04
C VAL A 83 -7.30 -1.45 2.65
N GLY A 84 -6.37 -0.55 2.39
CA GLY A 84 -5.00 -0.92 2.03
C GLY A 84 -4.32 -1.74 3.11
N LEU A 85 -4.44 -1.32 4.37
CA LEU A 85 -3.90 -2.06 5.51
C LEU A 85 -4.57 -3.43 5.62
N GLY A 86 -5.87 -3.51 5.35
CA GLY A 86 -6.58 -4.79 5.36
C GLY A 86 -6.00 -5.79 4.38
N PHE A 87 -5.71 -5.35 3.15
CA PHE A 87 -5.06 -6.22 2.16
C PHE A 87 -3.66 -6.63 2.61
N MET A 88 -2.89 -5.70 3.16
CA MET A 88 -1.54 -6.00 3.62
C MET A 88 -1.54 -7.00 4.77
N LEU A 89 -2.43 -6.81 5.73
CA LEU A 89 -2.56 -7.74 6.85
C LEU A 89 -3.03 -9.12 6.38
N TYR A 90 -3.97 -9.16 5.44
CA TYR A 90 -4.42 -10.43 4.88
C TYR A 90 -3.25 -11.20 4.27
N GLY A 91 -2.41 -10.52 3.48
CA GLY A 91 -1.23 -11.15 2.90
C GLY A 91 -0.26 -11.65 3.96
N GLN A 92 -0.04 -10.84 4.99
CA GLN A 92 0.87 -11.22 6.07
C GLN A 92 0.38 -12.46 6.80
N PHE A 93 -0.90 -12.52 7.16
CA PHE A 93 -1.44 -13.66 7.90
C PHE A 93 -1.56 -14.90 7.03
N LYS A 94 -1.95 -14.74 5.78
CA LYS A 94 -2.14 -15.89 4.89
C LYS A 94 -0.83 -16.51 4.43
N TYR A 95 0.12 -15.69 4.00
CA TYR A 95 1.35 -16.20 3.37
C TYR A 95 2.56 -16.19 4.28
N ASN A 96 2.68 -15.19 5.15
CA ASN A 96 3.80 -15.11 6.09
C ASN A 96 3.49 -15.74 7.44
N LYS A 97 2.24 -16.16 7.65
CA LYS A 97 1.78 -16.78 8.90
C LYS A 97 1.88 -15.85 10.11
N GLY A 98 1.79 -14.55 9.89
CA GLY A 98 1.84 -13.55 10.95
C GLY A 98 2.49 -12.27 10.45
N ILE A 99 2.50 -11.25 11.31
CA ILE A 99 3.08 -9.95 10.94
C ILE A 99 4.60 -10.04 10.82
N PHE A 100 5.22 -10.88 11.62
CA PHE A 100 6.69 -11.05 11.61
C PHE A 100 7.10 -12.45 11.29
#